data_40bef5484f1ebc9ce0202b8aebbfcad4
#
_entry.id   40bef5484f1ebc9ce0202b8aebbfcad4
#
_cell.length_a   1.000
_cell.length_b   1.000
_cell.length_c   1.000
_cell.angle_alpha   90.00
_cell.angle_beta   90.00
_cell.angle_gamma   90.00
#
_symmetry.space_group_name_H-M   'P 1'
#
loop_
_entity.id
_entity.type
_entity.pdbx_description
1 polymer ?
#
loop_
_entity_poly.entity_id
_entity_poly.type
_entity_poly.pdbx_seq_one_letter_code
_entity_poly.pdbx_strand_id
1 'polypeptide(L)' 'MKPRAVAAEPAAYKVVEVSPVSEETLEDALNRWTAEGWSFESVHFVSREGSHRPALAYLFYVQAKGKP' A
#
# COMPACT_ATOMS: atom_id res chain seq x y z
N MET A 1 -8.78 -3.88 19.91
CA MET A 1 -9.07 -3.67 19.33
C MET A 1 -9.88 -4.16 18.66
N LYS A 2 -10.47 -4.10 18.23
CA LYS A 2 -11.24 -4.49 17.72
C LYS A 2 -11.40 -4.43 16.53
N PRO A 3 -11.66 -4.95 16.02
CA PRO A 3 -11.58 -5.01 14.81
C PRO A 3 -12.66 -4.50 14.26
N ARG A 4 -12.73 -4.15 13.44
CA ARG A 4 -13.50 -3.64 12.88
C ARG A 4 -14.41 -4.47 12.39
N ALA A 5 -15.13 -4.36 12.18
CA ALA A 5 -15.98 -4.97 11.77
C ALA A 5 -16.02 -5.63 10.81
N VAL A 6 -16.02 -5.84 10.33
CA VAL A 6 -15.91 -6.43 9.47
C VAL A 6 -16.74 -6.72 8.64
N ALA A 7 -17.34 -6.16 8.44
CA ALA A 7 -18.14 -6.36 7.55
C ALA A 7 -17.63 -6.81 6.36
N ALA A 8 -17.05 -6.11 5.66
CA ALA A 8 -16.59 -6.48 4.46
C ALA A 8 -15.26 -6.85 4.61
N GLU A 9 -14.95 -8.00 4.74
CA GLU A 9 -13.63 -8.34 4.82
C GLU A 9 -12.97 -8.31 3.54
N PRO A 10 -11.75 -7.91 3.41
CA PRO A 10 -11.02 -7.92 2.15
C PRO A 10 -10.79 -9.32 1.70
N ALA A 11 -10.86 -9.53 0.41
CA ALA A 11 -10.55 -10.80 -0.15
C ALA A 11 -9.07 -11.03 -0.21
N ALA A 12 -8.31 -9.99 -0.34
CA ALA A 12 -6.88 -10.15 -0.50
C ALA A 12 -6.16 -8.89 -0.13
N TYR A 13 -4.91 -9.05 0.20
CA TYR A 13 -4.04 -7.91 0.44
C TYR A 13 -2.92 -7.94 -0.57
N LYS A 14 -2.40 -6.80 -0.88
CA LYS A 14 -1.27 -6.70 -1.78
C LYS A 14 -0.25 -5.76 -1.14
N VAL A 15 1.00 -6.16 -1.15
CA VAL A 15 2.08 -5.34 -0.61
C VAL A 15 3.02 -5.01 -1.75
N VAL A 16 3.28 -3.74 -1.94
CA VAL A 16 4.12 -3.29 -3.03
C VAL A 16 5.31 -2.53 -2.48
N GLU A 17 6.49 -2.97 -2.85
CA GLU A 17 7.69 -2.30 -2.41
C GLU A 17 8.07 -1.24 -3.44
N VAL A 18 8.36 -0.04 -2.99
CA VAL A 18 8.72 1.06 -3.86
C VAL A 18 10.10 1.54 -3.49
N SER A 19 11.00 1.58 -4.48
CA SER A 19 12.35 2.02 -4.28
C SER A 19 12.89 2.47 -5.61
N PRO A 20 13.46 3.65 -5.73
CA PRO A 20 13.64 4.62 -4.67
C PRO A 20 12.33 5.33 -4.34
N VAL A 21 12.29 5.97 -3.19
CA VAL A 21 11.10 6.67 -2.76
C VAL A 21 11.12 8.07 -3.31
N SER A 22 10.14 8.42 -4.10
CA SER A 22 10.01 9.75 -4.65
C SER A 22 8.55 9.97 -4.97
N GLU A 23 8.21 11.21 -5.28
CA GLU A 23 6.84 11.49 -5.65
C GLU A 23 6.45 10.67 -6.86
N GLU A 24 7.34 10.57 -7.81
CA GLU A 24 7.03 9.85 -9.03
C GLU A 24 6.80 8.39 -8.79
N THR A 25 7.68 7.77 -8.02
CA THR A 25 7.53 6.33 -7.83
C THR A 25 6.30 6.03 -6.99
N LEU A 26 5.99 6.90 -6.03
CA LEU A 26 4.80 6.67 -5.22
C LEU A 26 3.55 6.87 -6.04
N GLU A 27 3.52 7.92 -6.85
CA GLU A 27 2.37 8.17 -7.69
C GLU A 27 2.15 7.03 -8.67
N ASP A 28 3.22 6.56 -9.28
CA ASP A 28 3.10 5.46 -10.21
C ASP A 28 2.49 4.25 -9.55
N ALA A 29 2.97 3.92 -8.37
CA ALA A 29 2.47 2.74 -7.68
C ALA A 29 1.02 2.93 -7.30
N LEU A 30 0.68 4.10 -6.78
CA LEU A 30 -0.69 4.34 -6.38
C LEU A 30 -1.64 4.26 -7.56
N ASN A 31 -1.25 4.89 -8.66
CA ASN A 31 -2.12 4.90 -9.82
C ASN A 31 -2.23 3.55 -10.47
N ARG A 32 -1.13 2.84 -10.52
CA ARG A 32 -1.15 1.56 -11.18
C ARG A 32 -2.07 0.56 -10.49
N TRP A 33 -1.93 0.42 -9.19
CA TRP A 33 -2.66 -0.61 -8.49
C TRP A 33 -4.11 -0.25 -8.24
N THR A 34 -4.39 1.04 -8.04
CA THR A 34 -5.79 1.41 -7.90
C THR A 34 -6.51 1.27 -9.23
N ALA A 35 -5.80 1.46 -10.33
CA ALA A 35 -6.44 1.24 -11.63
C ALA A 35 -6.81 -0.22 -11.84
N GLU A 36 -6.15 -1.10 -11.12
CA GLU A 36 -6.46 -2.51 -11.24
C GLU A 36 -7.46 -2.98 -10.20
N GLY A 37 -8.07 -2.08 -9.49
CA GLY A 37 -9.11 -2.46 -8.57
C GLY A 37 -8.68 -2.59 -7.13
N TRP A 38 -7.45 -2.25 -6.83
CA TRP A 38 -6.98 -2.33 -5.46
C TRP A 38 -7.24 -1.01 -4.75
N SER A 39 -7.55 -1.07 -3.47
CA SER A 39 -7.75 0.11 -2.69
C SER A 39 -6.56 0.32 -1.79
N PHE A 40 -6.05 1.52 -1.79
CA PHE A 40 -4.87 1.83 -0.98
C PHE A 40 -5.26 1.87 0.49
N GLU A 41 -4.46 1.26 1.32
CA GLU A 41 -4.74 1.22 2.73
C GLU A 41 -3.73 2.00 3.55
N SER A 42 -2.46 1.68 3.40
CA SER A 42 -1.46 2.34 4.22
C SER A 42 -0.09 2.26 3.57
N VAL A 43 0.81 3.07 4.06
CA VAL A 43 2.17 3.07 3.57
C VAL A 43 3.10 3.11 4.76
N HIS A 44 4.20 2.38 4.66
CA HIS A 44 5.21 2.36 5.69
C HIS A 44 6.55 2.64 5.04
N PHE A 45 7.29 3.54 5.63
CA PHE A 45 8.59 3.92 5.09
C PHE A 45 9.69 3.28 5.91
N VAL A 46 10.74 2.84 5.23
CA VAL A 46 11.88 2.24 5.89
C VAL A 46 13.10 3.04 5.55
N SER A 47 13.83 3.49 6.57
CA SER A 47 15.02 4.29 6.36
C SER A 47 16.25 3.49 6.69
N ARG A 48 17.34 3.79 5.98
CA ARG A 48 18.57 3.16 6.31
C ARG A 48 19.17 3.88 7.47
N GLU A 49 19.95 3.14 8.23
CA GLU A 49 20.59 3.70 9.35
C GLU A 49 21.45 4.88 8.95
N GLY A 50 21.36 5.97 9.66
CA GLY A 50 22.16 7.12 9.34
C GLY A 50 21.60 8.01 8.25
N SER A 51 20.45 7.68 7.74
CA SER A 51 19.88 8.45 6.66
C SER A 51 18.64 9.18 7.12
N HIS A 52 18.42 10.37 6.60
CA HIS A 52 17.23 11.11 6.92
C HIS A 52 16.12 10.83 5.95
N ARG A 53 16.43 10.18 4.84
CA ARG A 53 15.43 9.92 3.84
C ARG A 53 15.05 8.47 3.85
N PRO A 54 13.81 8.13 3.58
CA PRO A 54 13.43 6.73 3.50
C PRO A 54 14.13 6.07 2.33
N ALA A 55 14.57 4.86 2.54
CA ALA A 55 15.23 4.09 1.49
C ALA A 55 14.20 3.38 0.64
N LEU A 56 13.11 2.96 1.25
CA LEU A 56 12.07 2.31 0.48
C LEU A 56 10.75 2.44 1.21
N ALA A 57 9.69 2.09 0.54
CA ALA A 57 8.37 2.16 1.12
C ALA A 57 7.61 0.91 0.77
N TYR A 58 6.74 0.49 1.68
CA TYR A 58 5.85 -0.61 1.41
C TYR A 58 4.43 -0.06 1.42
N LEU A 59 3.72 -0.26 0.32
CA LEU A 59 2.35 0.20 0.21
C LEU A 59 1.44 -1.00 0.38
N PHE A 60 0.44 -0.86 1.19
CA PHE A 60 -0.49 -1.93 1.45
C PHE A 60 -1.83 -1.62 0.82
N TYR A 61 -2.33 -2.56 0.06
CA TYR A 61 -3.60 -2.41 -0.63
C TYR A 61 -4.52 -3.55 -0.23
N VAL A 62 -5.81 -3.32 -0.36
CA VAL A 62 -6.79 -4.37 -0.09
C VAL A 62 -7.77 -4.44 -1.24
N GLN A 63 -8.42 -5.57 -1.34
CA GLN A 63 -9.40 -5.75 -2.37
C GLN A 63 -10.59 -6.44 -1.74
N ALA A 64 -11.74 -5.91 -1.97
CA ALA A 64 -12.91 -6.43 -1.30
C ALA A 64 -13.32 -7.76 -1.90
N LYS A 65 -13.83 -8.60 -1.03
CA LYS A 65 -14.27 -9.84 -1.51
C LYS A 65 -15.54 -9.69 -2.24
N GLY A 66 -15.71 -10.48 -3.23
CA GLY A 66 -16.93 -10.46 -3.97
C GLY A 66 -17.18 -9.26 -4.81
N LYS A 67 -16.19 -8.44 -5.00
CA LYS A 67 -16.36 -7.39 -5.71
C LYS A 67 -16.54 -7.71 -7.01
N PRO A 68 -17.39 -7.39 -7.69
CA PRO A 68 -17.53 -7.71 -9.10
C PRO A 68 -16.53 -7.00 -9.93
#